data_bd7a5ef5cdaa7ef8d8f0489d7256b4c7
#
_entry.id   bd7a5ef5cdaa7ef8d8f0489d7256b4c7
#
_cell.length_a   1.000
_cell.length_b   1.000
_cell.length_c   1.000
_cell.angle_alpha   90.00
_cell.angle_beta   90.00
_cell.angle_gamma   90.00
#
_symmetry.space_group_name_H-M   'P 1'
#
loop_
_entity.id
_entity.type
_entity.pdbx_description
1 polymer ?
#
loop_
_entity_poly.entity_id
_entity_poly.type
_entity_poly.pdbx_seq_one_letter_code
_entity_poly.pdbx_strand_id
1 'polypeptide(L)'
;MQNNFTLLAGAALAALSVSASAQDLVVKIGHVGPTSGAIAHLGKDNENGARMAVDELNAKGVTIGGKKAKFELLAEDDAADPKQGTAAAQKLVDAKVNGVIGHLNSGTTIPASKIYSDAGVPQISPSATNPKYTRNGYKTAFRVVADDVHWAAPWASTR
;
A
#
# COMPACT_ATOMS: atom_id res chain seq x y z
N MET A 1 24.55 80.81 5.09
CA MET A 1 24.42 79.86 4.02
C MET A 1 24.58 78.47 4.63
N GLN A 2 23.47 77.77 4.93
CA GLN A 2 23.50 76.42 5.46
C GLN A 2 22.76 75.51 4.49
N ASN A 3 23.45 74.56 3.85
CA ASN A 3 22.89 73.57 2.96
C ASN A 3 22.47 72.34 3.78
N ASN A 4 21.17 72.13 3.87
CA ASN A 4 20.60 70.88 4.43
C ASN A 4 20.52 69.82 3.33
N PHE A 5 21.42 68.85 3.36
CA PHE A 5 21.28 67.63 2.57
C PHE A 5 20.42 66.61 3.34
N THR A 6 19.20 66.40 2.90
CA THR A 6 18.31 65.36 3.39
C THR A 6 18.60 64.06 2.65
N LEU A 7 19.24 63.12 3.32
CA LEU A 7 19.43 61.75 2.81
C LEU A 7 18.11 60.97 2.98
N LEU A 8 17.43 60.67 1.89
CA LEU A 8 16.35 59.70 1.85
C LEU A 8 16.95 58.29 1.78
N ALA A 9 16.95 57.59 2.91
CA ALA A 9 17.27 56.17 2.96
C ALA A 9 16.03 55.39 2.55
N GLY A 10 15.98 54.93 1.29
CA GLY A 10 14.97 54.00 0.79
C GLY A 10 15.27 52.60 1.29
N ALA A 11 14.51 52.11 2.26
CA ALA A 11 14.54 50.72 2.68
C ALA A 11 13.77 49.89 1.68
N ALA A 12 14.49 49.19 0.78
CA ALA A 12 13.91 48.15 -0.09
C ALA A 12 13.71 46.87 0.76
N LEU A 13 12.48 46.64 1.23
CA LEU A 13 12.07 45.33 1.76
C LEU A 13 11.96 44.34 0.56
N ALA A 14 13.02 43.58 0.35
CA ALA A 14 12.94 42.40 -0.52
C ALA A 14 12.10 41.34 0.22
N ALA A 15 10.83 41.22 -0.17
CA ALA A 15 9.96 40.11 0.26
C ALA A 15 10.52 38.82 -0.34
N LEU A 16 11.29 38.07 0.41
CA LEU A 16 11.67 36.70 0.11
C LEU A 16 10.42 35.84 0.19
N SER A 17 9.75 35.68 -0.94
CA SER A 17 8.69 34.70 -1.10
C SER A 17 9.33 33.32 -1.01
N VAL A 18 9.38 32.76 0.20
CA VAL A 18 9.69 31.34 0.39
C VAL A 18 8.51 30.57 -0.19
N SER A 19 8.65 30.14 -1.43
CA SER A 19 7.76 29.14 -2.01
C SER A 19 7.91 27.88 -1.15
N ALA A 20 7.02 27.71 -0.18
CA ALA A 20 6.89 26.44 0.52
C ALA A 20 6.51 25.41 -0.53
N SER A 21 7.51 24.68 -1.05
CA SER A 21 7.26 23.50 -1.87
C SER A 21 6.42 22.56 -1.02
N ALA A 22 5.15 22.41 -1.36
CA ALA A 22 4.29 21.46 -0.67
C ALA A 22 4.92 20.08 -0.87
N GLN A 23 5.49 19.55 0.21
CA GLN A 23 6.12 18.23 0.16
C GLN A 23 5.08 17.19 -0.23
N ASP A 24 5.37 16.40 -1.28
CA ASP A 24 4.50 15.33 -1.74
C ASP A 24 4.22 14.36 -0.59
N LEU A 25 2.99 13.89 -0.51
CA LEU A 25 2.60 12.86 0.44
C LEU A 25 3.01 11.49 -0.12
N VAL A 26 3.99 10.85 0.48
CA VAL A 26 4.37 9.49 0.10
C VAL A 26 3.39 8.48 0.70
N VAL A 27 2.76 7.67 -0.15
CA VAL A 27 1.87 6.56 0.24
C VAL A 27 2.55 5.25 -0.15
N LYS A 28 2.96 4.48 0.85
CA LYS A 28 3.63 3.20 0.66
C LYS A 28 2.59 2.08 0.62
N ILE A 29 2.56 1.32 -0.46
CA ILE A 29 1.74 0.12 -0.62
C ILE A 29 2.67 -1.09 -0.58
N GLY A 30 2.40 -2.02 0.33
CA GLY A 30 3.07 -3.31 0.36
C GLY A 30 2.45 -4.26 -0.67
N HIS A 31 3.26 -5.12 -1.26
CA HIS A 31 2.80 -6.28 -2.01
C HIS A 31 3.55 -7.53 -1.52
N VAL A 32 2.83 -8.64 -1.35
CA VAL A 32 3.43 -9.92 -0.99
C VAL A 32 2.80 -11.04 -1.80
N GLY A 33 3.64 -11.85 -2.39
CA GLY A 33 3.27 -13.07 -3.09
C GLY A 33 4.50 -13.91 -3.40
N PRO A 34 4.34 -15.18 -3.83
CA PRO A 34 5.46 -16.05 -4.16
C PRO A 34 6.08 -15.61 -5.49
N THR A 35 7.16 -14.85 -5.46
CA THR A 35 7.91 -14.45 -6.65
C THR A 35 9.09 -15.39 -6.95
N SER A 36 9.30 -16.39 -6.09
CA SER A 36 10.20 -17.53 -6.28
C SER A 36 9.45 -18.85 -6.10
N GLY A 37 10.11 -19.98 -6.45
CA GLY A 37 9.55 -21.32 -6.33
C GLY A 37 8.58 -21.73 -7.44
N ALA A 38 7.86 -22.82 -7.21
CA ALA A 38 7.07 -23.51 -8.25
C ALA A 38 5.91 -22.68 -8.81
N ILE A 39 5.35 -21.77 -8.02
CA ILE A 39 4.22 -20.91 -8.41
C ILE A 39 4.60 -19.45 -8.57
N ALA A 40 5.89 -19.17 -8.77
CA ALA A 40 6.41 -17.82 -8.93
C ALA A 40 5.71 -16.99 -10.02
N HIS A 41 5.26 -17.64 -11.08
CA HIS A 41 4.52 -17.01 -12.17
C HIS A 41 3.21 -16.36 -11.70
N LEU A 42 2.50 -16.97 -10.74
CA LEU A 42 1.25 -16.44 -10.17
C LEU A 42 1.52 -15.21 -9.28
N GLY A 43 2.56 -15.31 -8.45
CA GLY A 43 2.94 -14.18 -7.58
C GLY A 43 3.44 -12.98 -8.38
N LYS A 44 4.22 -13.23 -9.44
CA LYS A 44 4.68 -12.16 -10.35
C LYS A 44 3.52 -11.50 -11.10
N ASP A 45 2.52 -12.28 -11.51
CA ASP A 45 1.33 -11.73 -12.16
C ASP A 45 0.56 -10.80 -11.21
N ASN A 46 0.36 -11.21 -9.96
CA ASN A 46 -0.25 -10.36 -8.94
C ASN A 46 0.59 -9.09 -8.68
N GLU A 47 1.91 -9.21 -8.62
CA GLU A 47 2.81 -8.07 -8.45
C GLU A 47 2.70 -7.09 -9.62
N ASN A 48 2.66 -7.59 -10.85
CA ASN A 48 2.51 -6.76 -12.05
C ASN A 48 1.17 -6.00 -12.02
N GLY A 49 0.09 -6.64 -11.62
CA GLY A 49 -1.21 -5.98 -11.44
C GLY A 49 -1.16 -4.86 -10.40
N ALA A 50 -0.48 -5.09 -9.28
CA ALA A 50 -0.30 -4.07 -8.25
C ALA A 50 0.56 -2.89 -8.75
N ARG A 51 1.64 -3.16 -9.51
CA ARG A 51 2.49 -2.11 -10.12
C ARG A 51 1.71 -1.27 -11.11
N MET A 52 0.94 -1.90 -12.00
CA MET A 52 0.09 -1.19 -12.96
C MET A 52 -0.86 -0.22 -12.25
N ALA A 53 -1.51 -0.66 -11.19
CA ALA A 53 -2.43 0.19 -10.42
C ALA A 53 -1.70 1.38 -9.75
N VAL A 54 -0.51 1.15 -9.21
CA VAL A 54 0.33 2.21 -8.60
C VAL A 54 0.79 3.21 -9.67
N ASP A 55 1.21 2.73 -10.84
CA ASP A 55 1.63 3.59 -11.95
C ASP A 55 0.47 4.45 -12.48
N GLU A 56 -0.73 3.86 -12.59
CA GLU A 56 -1.94 4.60 -12.97
C GLU A 56 -2.31 5.68 -11.94
N LEU A 57 -2.25 5.38 -10.64
CA LEU A 57 -2.53 6.36 -9.59
C LEU A 57 -1.53 7.52 -9.63
N ASN A 58 -0.25 7.23 -9.85
CA ASN A 58 0.79 8.23 -10.00
C ASN A 58 0.59 9.09 -11.26
N ALA A 59 0.21 8.46 -12.40
CA ALA A 59 -0.08 9.16 -13.64
C ALA A 59 -1.31 10.08 -13.53
N LYS A 60 -2.33 9.66 -12.76
CA LYS A 60 -3.53 10.46 -12.48
C LYS A 60 -3.25 11.68 -11.58
N GLY A 61 -2.14 11.70 -10.86
CA GLY A 61 -1.79 12.80 -9.98
C GLY A 61 -2.76 12.98 -8.81
N VAL A 62 -3.12 11.89 -8.14
CA VAL A 62 -4.08 11.87 -7.03
C VAL A 62 -3.63 12.82 -5.91
N THR A 63 -4.59 13.54 -5.32
CA THR A 63 -4.35 14.39 -4.16
C THR A 63 -5.08 13.83 -2.93
N ILE A 64 -4.39 13.86 -1.79
CA ILE A 64 -4.93 13.43 -0.49
C ILE A 64 -4.71 14.56 0.50
N GLY A 65 -5.79 15.05 1.13
CA GLY A 65 -5.70 16.17 2.06
C GLY A 65 -5.09 17.44 1.46
N GLY A 66 -5.31 17.69 0.17
CA GLY A 66 -4.77 18.84 -0.56
C GLY A 66 -3.29 18.72 -0.96
N LYS A 67 -2.62 17.59 -0.67
CA LYS A 67 -1.24 17.32 -1.08
C LYS A 67 -1.21 16.32 -2.24
N LYS A 68 -0.28 16.50 -3.17
CA LYS A 68 -0.05 15.52 -4.23
C LYS A 68 0.48 14.23 -3.60
N ALA A 69 -0.18 13.11 -3.89
CA ALA A 69 0.23 11.81 -3.41
C ALA A 69 1.19 11.16 -4.41
N LYS A 70 2.27 10.61 -3.89
CA LYS A 70 3.20 9.74 -4.62
C LYS A 70 3.07 8.34 -4.02
N PHE A 71 2.60 7.39 -4.83
CA PHE A 71 2.46 6.00 -4.42
C PHE A 71 3.74 5.23 -4.71
N GLU A 72 4.20 4.45 -3.74
CA GLU A 72 5.38 3.59 -3.85
C GLU A 72 4.99 2.15 -3.52
N LEU A 73 5.40 1.19 -4.37
CA LEU A 73 5.16 -0.23 -4.16
C LEU A 73 6.39 -0.88 -3.54
N LEU A 74 6.22 -1.48 -2.35
CA LEU A 74 7.22 -2.31 -1.67
C LEU A 74 6.80 -3.77 -1.84
N ALA A 75 7.53 -4.52 -2.68
CA ALA A 75 7.23 -5.91 -2.98
C ALA A 75 8.15 -6.86 -2.20
N GLU A 76 7.56 -7.91 -1.62
CA GLU A 76 8.24 -8.95 -0.87
C GLU A 76 7.84 -10.33 -1.38
N ASP A 77 8.79 -11.25 -1.38
CA ASP A 77 8.59 -12.66 -1.73
C ASP A 77 8.27 -13.48 -0.47
N ASP A 78 7.18 -14.23 -0.48
CA ASP A 78 6.85 -15.18 0.58
C ASP A 78 7.14 -16.64 0.18
N ALA A 79 7.59 -16.88 -1.04
CA ALA A 79 7.88 -18.21 -1.61
C ALA A 79 6.76 -19.25 -1.36
N ALA A 80 5.52 -18.81 -1.12
CA ALA A 80 4.38 -19.61 -0.66
C ALA A 80 4.62 -20.33 0.69
N ASP A 81 5.59 -19.89 1.48
CA ASP A 81 5.94 -20.43 2.80
C ASP A 81 5.35 -19.55 3.93
N PRO A 82 4.58 -20.13 4.88
CA PRO A 82 3.96 -19.34 5.96
C PRO A 82 4.94 -18.58 6.85
N LYS A 83 6.15 -19.10 7.07
CA LYS A 83 7.16 -18.40 7.88
C LYS A 83 7.74 -17.20 7.13
N GLN A 84 8.04 -17.38 5.84
CA GLN A 84 8.47 -16.26 5.00
C GLN A 84 7.36 -15.24 4.85
N GLY A 85 6.10 -15.67 4.71
CA GLY A 85 4.93 -14.79 4.67
C GLY A 85 4.79 -13.92 5.93
N THR A 86 4.98 -14.50 7.12
CA THR A 86 4.95 -13.71 8.37
C THR A 86 6.15 -12.78 8.50
N ALA A 87 7.33 -13.20 8.05
CA ALA A 87 8.51 -12.33 8.03
C ALA A 87 8.36 -11.16 7.08
N ALA A 88 7.83 -11.40 5.87
CA ALA A 88 7.51 -10.35 4.89
C ALA A 88 6.47 -9.36 5.44
N ALA A 89 5.43 -9.88 6.12
CA ALA A 89 4.42 -9.03 6.76
C ALA A 89 5.04 -8.11 7.82
N GLN A 90 5.89 -8.64 8.70
CA GLN A 90 6.56 -7.82 9.71
C GLN A 90 7.47 -6.76 9.06
N LYS A 91 8.23 -7.12 8.03
CA LYS A 91 9.09 -6.18 7.29
C LYS A 91 8.28 -5.01 6.69
N LEU A 92 7.11 -5.28 6.13
CA LEU A 92 6.24 -4.23 5.59
C LEU A 92 5.65 -3.34 6.69
N VAL A 93 5.26 -3.91 7.83
CA VAL A 93 4.82 -3.15 9.01
C VAL A 93 5.94 -2.23 9.50
N ASP A 94 7.16 -2.73 9.62
CA ASP A 94 8.33 -1.95 10.05
C ASP A 94 8.67 -0.84 9.03
N ALA A 95 8.43 -1.07 7.73
CA ALA A 95 8.56 -0.07 6.67
C ALA A 95 7.42 0.97 6.68
N LYS A 96 6.43 0.81 7.57
CA LYS A 96 5.28 1.71 7.75
C LYS A 96 4.46 1.87 6.45
N VAL A 97 4.09 0.73 5.84
CA VAL A 97 3.18 0.75 4.70
C VAL A 97 1.77 1.19 5.13
N ASN A 98 1.06 1.86 4.24
CA ASN A 98 -0.30 2.35 4.46
C ASN A 98 -1.38 1.29 4.17
N GLY A 99 -1.01 0.24 3.43
CA GLY A 99 -1.87 -0.90 3.11
C GLY A 99 -1.09 -1.97 2.38
N VAL A 100 -1.64 -3.18 2.30
CA VAL A 100 -0.99 -4.33 1.65
C VAL A 100 -1.92 -5.00 0.65
N ILE A 101 -1.42 -5.25 -0.55
CA ILE A 101 -2.01 -6.11 -1.58
C ILE A 101 -1.34 -7.47 -1.47
N GLY A 102 -2.08 -8.50 -1.11
CA GLY A 102 -1.52 -9.84 -0.88
C GLY A 102 -2.05 -10.44 0.44
N HIS A 103 -1.58 -11.59 0.83
CA HIS A 103 -0.71 -12.50 0.08
C HIS A 103 -1.51 -13.29 -0.97
N LEU A 104 -0.82 -14.08 -1.81
CA LEU A 104 -1.52 -14.89 -2.82
C LEU A 104 -2.15 -16.12 -2.18
N ASN A 105 -1.39 -16.93 -1.47
CA ASN A 105 -1.83 -18.20 -0.90
C ASN A 105 -2.56 -18.00 0.44
N SER A 106 -3.65 -18.71 0.68
CA SER A 106 -4.35 -18.66 1.97
C SER A 106 -3.46 -19.04 3.15
N GLY A 107 -2.51 -19.98 2.93
CA GLY A 107 -1.54 -20.42 3.93
C GLY A 107 -0.58 -19.35 4.41
N THR A 108 -0.26 -18.36 3.57
CA THR A 108 0.57 -17.20 3.93
C THR A 108 -0.28 -16.01 4.35
N THR A 109 -1.45 -15.81 3.72
CA THR A 109 -2.38 -14.71 3.97
C THR A 109 -2.93 -14.74 5.40
N ILE A 110 -3.38 -15.92 5.86
CA ILE A 110 -4.06 -16.06 7.16
C ILE A 110 -3.12 -15.72 8.33
N PRO A 111 -1.92 -16.31 8.46
CA PRO A 111 -1.04 -15.93 9.56
C PRO A 111 -0.54 -14.48 9.46
N ALA A 112 -0.29 -13.97 8.27
CA ALA A 112 0.10 -12.58 8.06
C ALA A 112 -1.00 -11.59 8.47
N SER A 113 -2.29 -11.96 8.33
CA SER A 113 -3.42 -11.07 8.65
C SER A 113 -3.45 -10.63 10.11
N LYS A 114 -2.95 -11.46 11.03
CA LYS A 114 -2.81 -11.07 12.44
C LYS A 114 -1.79 -9.95 12.61
N ILE A 115 -0.64 -10.05 11.96
CA ILE A 115 0.45 -9.06 12.04
C ILE A 115 -0.04 -7.70 11.52
N TYR A 116 -0.69 -7.68 10.37
CA TYR A 116 -1.27 -6.46 9.82
C TYR A 116 -2.39 -5.90 10.68
N SER A 117 -3.25 -6.78 11.24
CA SER A 117 -4.33 -6.36 12.13
C SER A 117 -3.82 -5.70 13.41
N ASP A 118 -2.80 -6.28 14.04
CA ASP A 118 -2.18 -5.73 15.26
C ASP A 118 -1.54 -4.37 14.98
N ALA A 119 -1.02 -4.15 13.77
CA ALA A 119 -0.44 -2.89 13.33
C ALA A 119 -1.46 -1.89 12.75
N GLY A 120 -2.74 -2.26 12.64
CA GLY A 120 -3.77 -1.41 12.04
C GLY A 120 -3.62 -1.21 10.52
N VAL A 121 -2.86 -2.07 9.82
CA VAL A 121 -2.60 -1.99 8.39
C VAL A 121 -3.67 -2.79 7.63
N PRO A 122 -4.42 -2.19 6.71
CA PRO A 122 -5.36 -2.93 5.86
C PRO A 122 -4.63 -3.87 4.90
N GLN A 123 -5.11 -5.12 4.84
CA GLN A 123 -4.62 -6.16 3.93
C GLN A 123 -5.74 -6.56 2.98
N ILE A 124 -5.50 -6.52 1.68
CA ILE A 124 -6.44 -6.93 0.63
C ILE A 124 -5.81 -8.06 -0.17
N SER A 125 -6.33 -9.29 -0.01
CA SER A 125 -5.87 -10.42 -0.84
C SER A 125 -6.63 -10.47 -2.15
N PRO A 126 -5.93 -10.52 -3.30
CA PRO A 126 -6.57 -10.71 -4.61
C PRO A 126 -6.92 -12.16 -4.90
N SER A 127 -6.46 -13.14 -4.14
CA SER A 127 -6.46 -14.55 -4.53
C SER A 127 -6.70 -15.56 -3.40
N ALA A 128 -6.49 -15.22 -2.13
CA ALA A 128 -6.70 -16.16 -1.03
C ALA A 128 -8.20 -16.47 -0.84
N THR A 129 -8.61 -17.73 -1.08
CA THR A 129 -10.03 -18.15 -1.09
C THR A 129 -10.51 -18.79 0.19
N ASN A 130 -9.62 -19.18 1.11
CA ASN A 130 -10.04 -19.81 2.36
C ASN A 130 -10.91 -18.85 3.19
N PRO A 131 -12.15 -19.27 3.59
CA PRO A 131 -13.08 -18.40 4.32
C PRO A 131 -12.55 -17.93 5.68
N LYS A 132 -11.64 -18.67 6.30
CA LYS A 132 -11.03 -18.30 7.59
C LYS A 132 -10.35 -16.92 7.52
N TYR A 133 -9.79 -16.53 6.39
CA TYR A 133 -9.07 -15.26 6.23
C TYR A 133 -9.92 -14.05 6.65
N THR A 134 -11.14 -13.94 6.15
CA THR A 134 -12.02 -12.78 6.45
C THR A 134 -13.02 -13.06 7.57
N ARG A 135 -13.04 -14.28 8.12
CA ARG A 135 -13.90 -14.67 9.24
C ARG A 135 -13.17 -14.76 10.58
N ASN A 136 -11.89 -14.39 10.63
CA ASN A 136 -11.11 -14.29 11.88
C ASN A 136 -11.51 -13.10 12.78
N GLY A 137 -12.41 -12.23 12.33
CA GLY A 137 -12.84 -11.04 13.08
C GLY A 137 -11.91 -9.83 12.94
N TYR A 138 -10.87 -9.89 12.14
CA TYR A 138 -9.99 -8.76 11.88
C TYR A 138 -10.67 -7.74 10.97
N LYS A 139 -10.74 -6.49 11.40
CA LYS A 139 -11.36 -5.39 10.65
C LYS A 139 -10.47 -4.86 9.50
N THR A 140 -9.24 -5.34 9.43
CA THR A 140 -8.23 -4.95 8.43
C THR A 140 -8.06 -5.98 7.31
N ALA A 141 -8.74 -7.14 7.39
CA ALA A 141 -8.59 -8.23 6.43
C ALA A 141 -9.72 -8.22 5.40
N PHE A 142 -9.36 -7.99 4.14
CA PHE A 142 -10.29 -7.88 3.01
C PHE A 142 -9.89 -8.81 1.86
N ARG A 143 -10.87 -9.21 1.05
CA ARG A 143 -10.68 -10.05 -0.13
C ARG A 143 -11.55 -9.51 -1.27
N VAL A 144 -11.02 -9.56 -2.51
CA VAL A 144 -11.74 -9.11 -3.73
C VAL A 144 -12.21 -10.26 -4.63
N VAL A 145 -12.06 -11.50 -4.17
CA VAL A 145 -12.58 -12.70 -4.84
C VAL A 145 -13.56 -13.45 -3.93
N ALA A 146 -14.40 -14.31 -4.48
CA ALA A 146 -15.26 -15.18 -3.68
C ALA A 146 -14.43 -16.15 -2.82
N ASP A 147 -14.95 -16.57 -1.66
CA ASP A 147 -14.33 -17.62 -0.86
C ASP A 147 -14.79 -19.02 -1.34
N ASP A 148 -14.10 -20.05 -0.84
CA ASP A 148 -14.37 -21.45 -1.23
C ASP A 148 -15.82 -21.87 -0.95
N VAL A 149 -16.48 -21.28 0.06
CA VAL A 149 -17.89 -21.57 0.37
C VAL A 149 -18.81 -21.00 -0.70
N HIS A 150 -18.55 -19.78 -1.17
CA HIS A 150 -19.32 -19.16 -2.24
C HIS A 150 -19.08 -19.84 -3.59
N TRP A 151 -17.86 -20.31 -3.86
CA TRP A 151 -17.55 -21.09 -5.05
C TRP A 151 -18.26 -22.45 -5.06
N ALA A 152 -18.40 -23.10 -3.91
CA ALA A 152 -19.03 -24.41 -3.78
C ALA A 152 -20.57 -24.36 -3.82
N ALA A 153 -21.18 -23.24 -3.45
CA ALA A 153 -22.63 -23.12 -3.32
C ALA A 153 -23.45 -23.43 -4.59
N PRO A 154 -23.04 -23.03 -5.81
CA PRO A 154 -23.77 -23.37 -7.05
C PRO A 154 -23.80 -24.87 -7.37
N TRP A 155 -22.77 -25.63 -6.98
CA TRP A 155 -22.64 -27.05 -7.23
C TRP A 155 -23.44 -27.92 -6.24
N ALA A 156 -23.70 -27.42 -5.04
CA ALA A 156 -24.43 -28.11 -3.98
C ALA A 156 -25.95 -28.07 -4.19
N SER A 157 -26.47 -27.11 -4.96
CA SER A 157 -27.92 -26.93 -5.19
C SER A 157 -28.46 -27.70 -6.37
N THR A 158 -27.63 -28.43 -7.16
CA THR A 158 -28.01 -29.16 -8.36
C THR A 158 -28.07 -30.68 -8.16
N ARG A 159 -28.08 -31.18 -6.91
CA ARG A 159 -28.28 -32.61 -6.62
C ARG A 159 -29.57 -32.85 -5.85
#